data_77d8f05e0c6f39eeb3f541cbd67b53c1
#
_entry.id   77d8f05e0c6f39eeb3f541cbd67b53c1
#
_cell.length_a   1.000
_cell.length_b   1.000
_cell.length_c   1.000
_cell.angle_alpha   90.00
_cell.angle_beta   90.00
_cell.angle_gamma   90.00
#
_symmetry.space_group_name_H-M   'P 1'
#
loop_
_entity.id
_entity.type
_entity.pdbx_description
1 polymer ?
#
loop_
_entity_poly.entity_id
_entity_poly.type
_entity_poly.pdbx_seq_one_letter_code
_entity_poly.pdbx_strand_id
1 'polypeptide(L)'
;MIKGSLVALITPMTQQGAVDSKKLDKLIEFHLREGIDGIVAVGTTGESATLGYQEHADVIRQVVQKVAGRVPVIAGTGANSTHEAIDLTQRAQAAGADACLLVTPYYNKPTQEGLFQHFSKIANTVNIPQILYNVPGRTACDMSNDTVIRLAELKNIVGIKDATGDLIRGKDLINRVPKDFALYSGDDLTAVDFMLLGGHGNISVTANVAPAKVAQAAEFALKGKAEEARAIDATITGLHRNLFLESNPIPVKWACHQLGLCDLDIRLPLTPLAPEFHSAVLQSLKDAGVLS
;
A
#
# COMPACT_ATOMS: atom_id res chain seq x y z
N MET A 1 -13.20 -10.76 -3.56
CA MET A 1 -12.83 -9.42 -3.04
C MET A 1 -11.86 -9.59 -1.87
N ILE A 2 -10.69 -8.96 -1.92
CA ILE A 2 -9.71 -8.93 -0.82
C ILE A 2 -10.23 -7.93 0.23
N LYS A 3 -10.12 -8.24 1.52
CA LYS A 3 -10.57 -7.38 2.63
C LYS A 3 -9.54 -7.39 3.76
N GLY A 4 -9.63 -6.40 4.65
CA GLY A 4 -8.84 -6.38 5.88
C GLY A 4 -7.60 -5.48 5.80
N SER A 5 -6.58 -5.84 6.54
CA SER A 5 -5.31 -5.14 6.63
C SER A 5 -4.31 -5.67 5.62
N LEU A 6 -3.90 -4.84 4.68
CA LEU A 6 -2.89 -5.16 3.69
C LEU A 6 -1.64 -4.32 3.96
N VAL A 7 -0.47 -4.95 4.05
CA VAL A 7 0.77 -4.20 4.26
C VAL A 7 1.29 -3.63 2.93
N ALA A 8 1.55 -2.32 2.89
CA ALA A 8 2.38 -1.72 1.85
C ALA A 8 3.85 -2.05 2.17
N LEU A 9 4.31 -3.21 1.71
CA LEU A 9 5.56 -3.81 2.17
C LEU A 9 6.78 -2.99 1.76
N ILE A 10 7.72 -2.74 2.70
CA ILE A 10 9.05 -2.22 2.38
C ILE A 10 9.85 -3.25 1.57
N THR A 11 10.80 -2.79 0.77
CA THR A 11 11.80 -3.65 0.13
C THR A 11 13.13 -3.50 0.86
N PRO A 12 13.57 -4.52 1.64
CA PRO A 12 14.88 -4.49 2.29
C PRO A 12 16.01 -4.37 1.26
N MET A 13 16.99 -3.51 1.55
CA MET A 13 18.16 -3.28 0.69
C MET A 13 19.43 -3.63 1.45
N THR A 14 20.49 -4.02 0.71
CA THR A 14 21.84 -4.16 1.22
C THR A 14 22.58 -2.83 1.20
N GLN A 15 23.72 -2.71 1.89
CA GLN A 15 24.59 -1.51 1.87
C GLN A 15 25.04 -1.09 0.47
N GLN A 16 25.05 -2.01 -0.48
CA GLN A 16 25.37 -1.72 -1.88
C GLN A 16 24.12 -1.31 -2.69
N GLY A 17 22.96 -1.19 -2.04
CA GLY A 17 21.70 -0.81 -2.68
C GLY A 17 21.02 -1.93 -3.49
N ALA A 18 21.49 -3.18 -3.40
CA ALA A 18 20.80 -4.33 -3.98
C ALA A 18 19.61 -4.77 -3.07
N VAL A 19 18.61 -5.42 -3.64
CA VAL A 19 17.53 -6.03 -2.84
C VAL A 19 18.08 -7.15 -1.95
N ASP A 20 17.82 -7.07 -0.65
CA ASP A 20 18.19 -8.14 0.29
C ASP A 20 17.08 -9.22 0.31
N SER A 21 17.22 -10.19 -0.59
CA SER A 21 16.27 -11.30 -0.72
C SER A 21 16.09 -12.11 0.56
N LYS A 22 17.13 -12.25 1.40
CA LYS A 22 17.03 -13.03 2.65
C LYS A 22 16.22 -12.29 3.70
N LYS A 23 16.41 -10.96 3.82
CA LYS A 23 15.61 -10.15 4.72
C LYS A 23 14.19 -9.98 4.22
N LEU A 24 13.98 -9.87 2.91
CA LEU A 24 12.65 -9.87 2.32
C LEU A 24 11.87 -11.14 2.68
N ASP A 25 12.48 -12.32 2.57
CA ASP A 25 11.84 -13.58 2.97
C ASP A 25 11.47 -13.62 4.45
N LYS A 26 12.35 -13.13 5.34
CA LYS A 26 12.08 -13.05 6.77
C LYS A 26 10.96 -12.07 7.09
N LEU A 27 10.94 -10.93 6.40
CA LEU A 27 9.93 -9.90 6.56
C LEU A 27 8.54 -10.42 6.13
N ILE A 28 8.46 -11.16 5.02
CA ILE A 28 7.22 -11.81 4.58
C ILE A 28 6.71 -12.79 5.64
N GLU A 29 7.57 -13.67 6.18
CA GLU A 29 7.19 -14.61 7.24
C GLU A 29 6.76 -13.90 8.53
N PHE A 30 7.40 -12.77 8.87
CA PHE A 30 6.96 -11.93 9.98
C PHE A 30 5.52 -11.48 9.78
N HIS A 31 5.18 -10.88 8.65
CA HIS A 31 3.83 -10.40 8.37
C HIS A 31 2.78 -11.52 8.38
N LEU A 32 3.10 -12.66 7.79
CA LEU A 32 2.20 -13.82 7.75
C LEU A 32 1.92 -14.37 9.15
N ARG A 33 2.94 -14.44 10.02
CA ARG A 33 2.78 -14.86 11.41
C ARG A 33 1.95 -13.88 12.23
N GLU A 34 2.08 -12.59 11.96
CA GLU A 34 1.36 -11.52 12.64
C GLU A 34 -0.08 -11.31 12.13
N GLY A 35 -0.54 -12.12 11.16
CA GLY A 35 -1.95 -12.18 10.76
C GLY A 35 -2.39 -11.10 9.77
N ILE A 36 -1.47 -10.62 8.90
CA ILE A 36 -1.84 -9.71 7.82
C ILE A 36 -2.76 -10.40 6.80
N ASP A 37 -3.74 -9.67 6.24
CA ASP A 37 -4.71 -10.20 5.28
C ASP A 37 -4.25 -10.16 3.83
N GLY A 38 -3.17 -9.43 3.53
CA GLY A 38 -2.59 -9.35 2.19
C GLY A 38 -1.31 -8.53 2.15
N ILE A 39 -0.55 -8.71 1.08
CA ILE A 39 0.75 -8.02 0.89
C ILE A 39 0.71 -7.23 -0.42
N VAL A 40 1.05 -5.93 -0.33
CA VAL A 40 1.29 -5.09 -1.50
C VAL A 40 2.80 -4.98 -1.71
N ALA A 41 3.31 -5.67 -2.73
CA ALA A 41 4.72 -5.66 -3.11
C ALA A 41 5.01 -4.50 -4.07
N VAL A 42 6.18 -3.91 -3.95
CA VAL A 42 6.71 -2.85 -4.81
C VAL A 42 5.74 -1.70 -5.12
N GLY A 43 4.93 -1.32 -4.11
CA GLY A 43 4.24 -0.02 -4.11
C GLY A 43 5.22 1.13 -3.80
N THR A 44 4.68 2.31 -3.49
CA THR A 44 5.49 3.48 -3.08
C THR A 44 6.42 3.14 -1.91
N THR A 45 5.89 2.47 -0.88
CA THR A 45 6.63 2.04 0.31
C THR A 45 7.73 1.02 -0.02
N GLY A 46 7.52 0.22 -1.05
CA GLY A 46 8.49 -0.75 -1.55
C GLY A 46 9.53 -0.16 -2.51
N GLU A 47 9.64 1.17 -2.62
CA GLU A 47 10.62 1.88 -3.45
C GLU A 47 10.52 1.55 -4.95
N SER A 48 9.29 1.36 -5.46
CA SER A 48 9.05 1.03 -6.88
C SER A 48 9.74 1.97 -7.86
N ALA A 49 9.83 3.27 -7.53
CA ALA A 49 10.42 4.29 -8.40
C ALA A 49 11.92 4.14 -8.65
N THR A 50 12.64 3.37 -7.82
CA THR A 50 14.10 3.16 -7.90
C THR A 50 14.49 1.72 -8.21
N LEU A 51 13.52 0.86 -8.49
CA LEU A 51 13.72 -0.49 -8.98
C LEU A 51 13.69 -0.52 -10.51
N GLY A 52 14.72 -1.08 -11.14
CA GLY A 52 14.71 -1.33 -12.58
C GLY A 52 13.64 -2.39 -12.95
N TYR A 53 13.15 -2.40 -14.18
CA TYR A 53 12.04 -3.27 -14.61
C TYR A 53 12.22 -4.75 -14.27
N GLN A 54 13.44 -5.27 -14.46
CA GLN A 54 13.72 -6.69 -14.17
C GLN A 54 13.71 -6.92 -12.65
N GLU A 55 14.39 -6.09 -11.89
CA GLU A 55 14.46 -6.17 -10.43
C GLU A 55 13.06 -6.03 -9.79
N HIS A 56 12.25 -5.10 -10.31
CA HIS A 56 10.86 -4.91 -9.92
C HIS A 56 10.05 -6.22 -10.09
N ALA A 57 10.16 -6.87 -11.25
CA ALA A 57 9.49 -8.14 -11.52
C ALA A 57 10.04 -9.29 -10.65
N ASP A 58 11.35 -9.29 -10.36
CA ASP A 58 12.00 -10.32 -9.54
C ASP A 58 11.56 -10.21 -8.07
N VAL A 59 11.41 -9.00 -7.53
CA VAL A 59 10.85 -8.79 -6.18
C VAL A 59 9.41 -9.28 -6.10
N ILE A 60 8.56 -8.96 -7.08
CA ILE A 60 7.17 -9.47 -7.11
C ILE A 60 7.17 -10.99 -7.12
N ARG A 61 7.97 -11.62 -7.99
CA ARG A 61 8.06 -13.08 -8.10
C ARG A 61 8.51 -13.70 -6.78
N GLN A 62 9.52 -13.12 -6.13
CA GLN A 62 10.00 -13.61 -4.82
C GLN A 62 8.88 -13.52 -3.76
N VAL A 63 8.15 -12.40 -3.69
CA VAL A 63 7.04 -12.24 -2.75
C VAL A 63 5.95 -13.28 -3.01
N VAL A 64 5.52 -13.46 -4.27
CA VAL A 64 4.52 -14.47 -4.65
C VAL A 64 4.96 -15.87 -4.27
N GLN A 65 6.19 -16.25 -4.61
CA GLN A 65 6.73 -17.57 -4.29
C GLN A 65 6.84 -17.80 -2.77
N LYS A 66 7.27 -16.78 -2.03
CA LYS A 66 7.44 -16.89 -0.58
C LYS A 66 6.11 -16.92 0.16
N VAL A 67 5.13 -16.13 -0.29
CA VAL A 67 3.76 -16.15 0.26
C VAL A 67 3.07 -17.48 -0.02
N ALA A 68 3.30 -18.08 -1.20
CA ALA A 68 2.81 -19.39 -1.59
C ALA A 68 1.27 -19.56 -1.38
N GLY A 69 0.50 -18.53 -1.74
CA GLY A 69 -0.97 -18.55 -1.67
C GLY A 69 -1.58 -18.43 -0.28
N ARG A 70 -0.77 -18.19 0.79
CA ARG A 70 -1.27 -18.05 2.17
C ARG A 70 -2.12 -16.78 2.36
N VAL A 71 -1.79 -15.71 1.66
CA VAL A 71 -2.57 -14.46 1.55
C VAL A 71 -2.44 -13.93 0.12
N PRO A 72 -3.34 -13.05 -0.35
CA PRO A 72 -3.20 -12.43 -1.67
C PRO A 72 -1.98 -11.50 -1.74
N VAL A 73 -1.32 -11.51 -2.91
CA VAL A 73 -0.22 -10.61 -3.26
C VAL A 73 -0.68 -9.64 -4.34
N ILE A 74 -0.62 -8.35 -4.04
CA ILE A 74 -0.94 -7.25 -4.94
C ILE A 74 0.37 -6.61 -5.38
N ALA A 75 0.61 -6.49 -6.67
CA ALA A 75 1.82 -5.87 -7.22
C ALA A 75 1.60 -4.39 -7.55
N GLY A 76 2.45 -3.50 -7.08
CA GLY A 76 2.48 -2.11 -7.52
C GLY A 76 3.01 -2.01 -8.95
N THR A 77 2.19 -1.57 -9.90
CA THR A 77 2.56 -1.54 -11.33
C THR A 77 2.18 -0.23 -12.04
N GLY A 78 1.68 0.76 -11.29
CA GLY A 78 1.36 2.06 -11.84
C GLY A 78 2.61 2.84 -12.28
N ALA A 79 2.49 3.58 -13.38
CA ALA A 79 3.50 4.47 -13.92
C ALA A 79 2.84 5.70 -14.56
N ASN A 80 3.62 6.76 -14.82
CA ASN A 80 3.12 7.94 -15.52
C ASN A 80 3.11 7.78 -17.07
N SER A 81 3.67 6.70 -17.58
CA SER A 81 3.57 6.24 -18.96
C SER A 81 2.61 5.06 -19.03
N THR A 82 1.58 5.15 -19.90
CA THR A 82 0.63 4.05 -20.11
C THR A 82 1.32 2.79 -20.62
N HIS A 83 2.33 2.94 -21.48
CA HIS A 83 3.10 1.81 -22.01
C HIS A 83 3.87 1.08 -20.91
N GLU A 84 4.55 1.83 -20.05
CA GLU A 84 5.29 1.31 -18.90
C GLU A 84 4.37 0.59 -17.91
N ALA A 85 3.22 1.21 -17.57
CA ALA A 85 2.23 0.58 -16.69
C ALA A 85 1.70 -0.75 -17.26
N ILE A 86 1.52 -0.85 -18.58
CA ILE A 86 1.14 -2.11 -19.24
C ILE A 86 2.25 -3.16 -19.11
N ASP A 87 3.52 -2.79 -19.39
CA ASP A 87 4.65 -3.73 -19.29
C ASP A 87 4.82 -4.26 -17.86
N LEU A 88 4.81 -3.36 -16.86
CA LEU A 88 4.89 -3.73 -15.45
C LEU A 88 3.72 -4.63 -15.03
N THR A 89 2.51 -4.34 -15.49
CA THR A 89 1.31 -5.14 -15.16
C THR A 89 1.38 -6.53 -15.79
N GLN A 90 1.88 -6.65 -17.03
CA GLN A 90 2.12 -7.94 -17.69
C GLN A 90 3.16 -8.77 -16.95
N ARG A 91 4.26 -8.15 -16.51
CA ARG A 91 5.31 -8.81 -15.71
C ARG A 91 4.79 -9.29 -14.36
N ALA A 92 3.95 -8.48 -13.69
CA ALA A 92 3.31 -8.88 -12.44
C ALA A 92 2.35 -10.06 -12.63
N GLN A 93 1.55 -10.05 -13.70
CA GLN A 93 0.71 -11.18 -14.07
C GLN A 93 1.53 -12.45 -14.33
N ALA A 94 2.62 -12.35 -15.08
CA ALA A 94 3.53 -13.47 -15.36
C ALA A 94 4.26 -13.97 -14.10
N ALA A 95 4.48 -13.10 -13.09
CA ALA A 95 5.03 -13.47 -11.80
C ALA A 95 4.03 -14.16 -10.87
N GLY A 96 2.73 -14.17 -11.22
CA GLY A 96 1.68 -14.83 -10.44
C GLY A 96 1.04 -13.97 -9.36
N ALA A 97 1.10 -12.64 -9.48
CA ALA A 97 0.36 -11.74 -8.57
C ALA A 97 -1.16 -11.95 -8.70
N ASP A 98 -1.89 -11.78 -7.59
CA ASP A 98 -3.35 -11.92 -7.56
C ASP A 98 -4.07 -10.68 -8.09
N ALA A 99 -3.45 -9.51 -7.97
CA ALA A 99 -3.93 -8.23 -8.47
C ALA A 99 -2.78 -7.23 -8.66
N CYS A 100 -3.08 -6.12 -9.33
CA CYS A 100 -2.15 -4.99 -9.46
C CYS A 100 -2.70 -3.73 -8.81
N LEU A 101 -1.82 -2.93 -8.20
CA LEU A 101 -2.10 -1.60 -7.66
C LEU A 101 -1.49 -0.55 -8.59
N LEU A 102 -2.34 0.29 -9.18
CA LEU A 102 -1.97 1.22 -10.23
C LEU A 102 -2.13 2.67 -9.72
N VAL A 103 -1.03 3.31 -9.36
CA VAL A 103 -1.03 4.72 -8.97
C VAL A 103 -1.39 5.60 -10.15
N THR A 104 -2.10 6.72 -9.89
CA THR A 104 -2.37 7.74 -10.90
C THR A 104 -1.05 8.27 -11.48
N PRO A 105 -1.00 8.59 -12.81
CA PRO A 105 0.18 9.19 -13.40
C PRO A 105 0.64 10.42 -12.62
N TYR A 106 1.89 10.43 -12.23
CA TYR A 106 2.56 11.50 -11.48
C TYR A 106 3.34 12.39 -12.43
N TYR A 107 3.55 13.65 -12.05
CA TYR A 107 4.37 14.62 -12.77
C TYR A 107 3.69 15.23 -14.02
N ASN A 108 3.19 14.41 -14.97
CA ASN A 108 2.60 14.84 -16.24
C ASN A 108 1.13 15.30 -16.14
N LYS A 109 0.49 15.16 -14.97
CA LYS A 109 -0.83 15.73 -14.60
C LYS A 109 -1.92 15.54 -15.67
N PRO A 110 -2.32 14.29 -15.99
CA PRO A 110 -3.37 14.06 -16.97
C PRO A 110 -4.72 14.65 -16.53
N THR A 111 -5.56 14.97 -17.50
CA THR A 111 -6.97 15.32 -17.26
C THR A 111 -7.76 14.11 -16.77
N GLN A 112 -9.01 14.31 -16.31
CA GLN A 112 -9.88 13.19 -15.91
C GLN A 112 -10.13 12.22 -17.08
N GLU A 113 -10.30 12.73 -18.29
CA GLU A 113 -10.42 11.87 -19.49
C GLU A 113 -9.11 11.16 -19.80
N GLY A 114 -7.96 11.79 -19.61
CA GLY A 114 -6.65 11.15 -19.73
C GLY A 114 -6.47 10.02 -18.73
N LEU A 115 -6.91 10.19 -17.49
CA LEU A 115 -6.93 9.12 -16.47
C LEU A 115 -7.84 7.96 -16.89
N PHE A 116 -9.06 8.27 -17.35
CA PHE A 116 -9.98 7.24 -17.81
C PHE A 116 -9.38 6.43 -18.97
N GLN A 117 -8.80 7.06 -19.97
CA GLN A 117 -8.19 6.38 -21.10
C GLN A 117 -6.95 5.58 -20.70
N HIS A 118 -6.11 6.12 -19.80
CA HIS A 118 -4.92 5.45 -19.26
C HIS A 118 -5.30 4.11 -18.61
N PHE A 119 -6.17 4.13 -17.61
CA PHE A 119 -6.58 2.93 -16.88
C PHE A 119 -7.41 1.98 -17.74
N SER A 120 -8.28 2.49 -18.58
CA SER A 120 -9.05 1.67 -19.55
C SER A 120 -8.13 0.92 -20.51
N LYS A 121 -7.08 1.59 -21.01
CA LYS A 121 -6.11 0.94 -21.91
C LYS A 121 -5.36 -0.18 -21.21
N ILE A 122 -4.95 0.00 -19.96
CA ILE A 122 -4.26 -1.03 -19.16
C ILE A 122 -5.22 -2.21 -18.90
N ALA A 123 -6.45 -1.93 -18.44
CA ALA A 123 -7.44 -2.95 -18.13
C ALA A 123 -7.83 -3.79 -19.34
N ASN A 124 -7.97 -3.18 -20.52
CA ASN A 124 -8.28 -3.88 -21.75
C ASN A 124 -7.09 -4.64 -22.35
N THR A 125 -5.86 -4.35 -21.91
CA THR A 125 -4.64 -5.00 -22.43
C THR A 125 -4.20 -6.17 -21.57
N VAL A 126 -4.35 -6.08 -20.24
CA VAL A 126 -3.85 -7.10 -19.30
C VAL A 126 -5.00 -7.66 -18.48
N ASN A 127 -5.23 -8.96 -18.58
CA ASN A 127 -6.33 -9.64 -17.89
C ASN A 127 -5.93 -10.08 -16.47
N ILE A 128 -5.75 -9.11 -15.57
CA ILE A 128 -5.51 -9.30 -14.14
C ILE A 128 -6.39 -8.32 -13.37
N PRO A 129 -6.88 -8.62 -12.16
CA PRO A 129 -7.57 -7.64 -11.31
C PRO A 129 -6.69 -6.41 -11.04
N GLN A 130 -7.24 -5.21 -11.22
CA GLN A 130 -6.54 -3.95 -11.08
C GLN A 130 -7.24 -3.07 -10.05
N ILE A 131 -6.45 -2.55 -9.11
CA ILE A 131 -6.88 -1.62 -8.07
C ILE A 131 -6.29 -0.26 -8.41
N LEU A 132 -7.15 0.73 -8.61
CA LEU A 132 -6.74 2.10 -8.81
C LEU A 132 -6.06 2.63 -7.52
N TYR A 133 -5.12 3.56 -7.66
CA TYR A 133 -4.51 4.20 -6.50
C TYR A 133 -4.44 5.71 -6.68
N ASN A 134 -5.20 6.43 -5.86
CA ASN A 134 -5.25 7.88 -5.84
C ASN A 134 -4.50 8.43 -4.62
N VAL A 135 -3.47 9.24 -4.87
CA VAL A 135 -2.61 9.85 -3.83
C VAL A 135 -2.14 11.24 -4.28
N PRO A 136 -3.05 12.22 -4.33
CA PRO A 136 -2.79 13.53 -4.96
C PRO A 136 -1.63 14.28 -4.33
N GLY A 137 -1.36 14.11 -3.04
CA GLY A 137 -0.21 14.71 -2.37
C GLY A 137 1.15 14.28 -2.90
N ARG A 138 1.23 13.12 -3.58
CA ARG A 138 2.46 12.61 -4.20
C ARG A 138 2.50 12.80 -5.71
N THR A 139 1.36 12.68 -6.35
CA THR A 139 1.28 12.66 -7.83
C THR A 139 0.99 14.02 -8.43
N ALA A 140 0.51 14.98 -7.65
CA ALA A 140 -0.08 16.24 -8.12
C ALA A 140 -1.22 16.01 -9.14
N CYS A 141 -1.86 14.83 -9.07
CA CYS A 141 -2.97 14.41 -9.91
C CYS A 141 -4.04 13.79 -9.00
N ASP A 142 -5.24 14.32 -9.02
CA ASP A 142 -6.37 13.82 -8.24
C ASP A 142 -7.43 13.24 -9.16
N MET A 143 -7.73 11.95 -9.01
CA MET A 143 -8.77 11.27 -9.76
C MET A 143 -10.12 11.47 -9.07
N SER A 144 -11.06 12.16 -9.73
CA SER A 144 -12.39 12.42 -9.19
C SER A 144 -13.20 11.14 -8.99
N ASN A 145 -14.17 11.17 -8.07
CA ASN A 145 -15.09 10.05 -7.85
C ASN A 145 -15.85 9.68 -9.14
N ASP A 146 -16.25 10.66 -9.95
CA ASP A 146 -16.91 10.39 -11.24
C ASP A 146 -16.03 9.59 -12.20
N THR A 147 -14.73 9.88 -12.23
CA THR A 147 -13.77 9.10 -13.02
C THR A 147 -13.62 7.68 -12.48
N VAL A 148 -13.57 7.51 -11.15
CA VAL A 148 -13.52 6.18 -10.50
C VAL A 148 -14.77 5.37 -10.86
N ILE A 149 -15.97 5.97 -10.80
CA ILE A 149 -17.23 5.30 -11.09
C ILE A 149 -17.28 4.83 -12.56
N ARG A 150 -16.86 5.67 -13.50
CA ARG A 150 -16.74 5.29 -14.91
C ARG A 150 -15.77 4.11 -15.09
N LEU A 151 -14.65 4.12 -14.39
CA LEU A 151 -13.66 3.04 -14.44
C LEU A 151 -14.15 1.74 -13.78
N ALA A 152 -14.98 1.85 -12.75
CA ALA A 152 -15.56 0.70 -12.05
C ALA A 152 -16.54 -0.13 -12.93
N GLU A 153 -16.95 0.39 -14.09
CA GLU A 153 -17.72 -0.36 -15.09
C GLU A 153 -16.84 -1.37 -15.87
N LEU A 154 -15.51 -1.23 -15.79
CA LEU A 154 -14.58 -2.14 -16.50
C LEU A 154 -14.31 -3.37 -15.62
N LYS A 155 -14.54 -4.55 -16.19
CA LYS A 155 -14.49 -5.86 -15.51
C LYS A 155 -13.20 -6.09 -14.71
N ASN A 156 -12.05 -5.63 -15.22
CA ASN A 156 -10.75 -5.85 -14.60
C ASN A 156 -10.38 -4.79 -13.56
N ILE A 157 -11.13 -3.69 -13.46
CA ILE A 157 -10.92 -2.67 -12.43
C ILE A 157 -11.83 -3.03 -11.24
N VAL A 158 -11.21 -3.59 -10.21
CA VAL A 158 -11.94 -4.25 -9.10
C VAL A 158 -11.95 -3.45 -7.81
N GLY A 159 -11.31 -2.29 -7.78
CA GLY A 159 -11.27 -1.47 -6.57
C GLY A 159 -10.42 -0.21 -6.71
N ILE A 160 -10.38 0.54 -5.61
CA ILE A 160 -9.52 1.71 -5.44
C ILE A 160 -8.90 1.74 -4.04
N LYS A 161 -7.62 2.13 -3.97
CA LYS A 161 -6.97 2.67 -2.77
C LYS A 161 -7.05 4.20 -2.85
N ASP A 162 -7.78 4.82 -1.94
CA ASP A 162 -7.82 6.28 -1.80
C ASP A 162 -6.95 6.70 -0.60
N ALA A 163 -5.95 7.54 -0.86
CA ALA A 163 -5.04 8.06 0.15
C ALA A 163 -5.21 9.57 0.36
N THR A 164 -6.40 10.09 0.14
CA THR A 164 -6.73 11.49 0.42
C THR A 164 -7.01 11.73 1.91
N GLY A 165 -7.41 10.70 2.67
CA GLY A 165 -7.89 10.83 4.04
C GLY A 165 -9.27 11.51 4.15
N ASP A 166 -9.92 11.82 3.02
CA ASP A 166 -11.23 12.49 2.97
C ASP A 166 -12.38 11.47 3.12
N LEU A 167 -12.92 11.39 4.33
CA LEU A 167 -14.03 10.50 4.64
C LEU A 167 -15.35 10.87 3.92
N ILE A 168 -15.55 12.15 3.57
CA ILE A 168 -16.74 12.59 2.81
C ILE A 168 -16.65 12.04 1.39
N ARG A 169 -15.50 12.18 0.76
CA ARG A 169 -15.18 11.57 -0.53
C ARG A 169 -15.32 10.05 -0.50
N GLY A 170 -14.79 9.43 0.55
CA GLY A 170 -14.89 7.98 0.74
C GLY A 170 -16.34 7.51 0.85
N LYS A 171 -17.18 8.22 1.61
CA LYS A 171 -18.61 7.92 1.74
C LYS A 171 -19.38 8.08 0.41
N ASP A 172 -19.04 9.09 -0.40
CA ASP A 172 -19.62 9.25 -1.74
C ASP A 172 -19.27 8.05 -2.64
N LEU A 173 -18.02 7.59 -2.64
CA LEU A 173 -17.62 6.39 -3.37
C LEU A 173 -18.38 5.14 -2.89
N ILE A 174 -18.46 4.91 -1.57
CA ILE A 174 -19.18 3.77 -0.97
C ILE A 174 -20.62 3.69 -1.48
N ASN A 175 -21.28 4.84 -1.63
CA ASN A 175 -22.69 4.91 -2.06
C ASN A 175 -22.88 4.72 -3.57
N ARG A 176 -21.85 4.90 -4.39
CA ARG A 176 -21.97 5.03 -5.84
C ARG A 176 -21.30 3.92 -6.65
N VAL A 177 -20.32 3.22 -6.08
CA VAL A 177 -19.64 2.12 -6.79
C VAL A 177 -20.45 0.82 -6.73
N PRO A 178 -20.22 -0.13 -7.66
CA PRO A 178 -20.79 -1.48 -7.56
C PRO A 178 -20.42 -2.17 -6.24
N LYS A 179 -21.29 -3.05 -5.73
CA LYS A 179 -21.10 -3.74 -4.43
C LYS A 179 -19.88 -4.66 -4.39
N ASP A 180 -19.41 -5.11 -5.53
CA ASP A 180 -18.24 -5.96 -5.70
C ASP A 180 -16.95 -5.15 -5.98
N PHE A 181 -17.03 -3.82 -6.01
CA PHE A 181 -15.89 -2.93 -6.14
C PHE A 181 -15.25 -2.65 -4.76
N ALA A 182 -13.99 -3.02 -4.60
CA ALA A 182 -13.29 -2.90 -3.33
C ALA A 182 -12.81 -1.47 -3.06
N LEU A 183 -13.02 -1.00 -1.83
CA LEU A 183 -12.63 0.33 -1.39
C LEU A 183 -11.63 0.22 -0.24
N TYR A 184 -10.38 0.67 -0.44
CA TYR A 184 -9.31 0.63 0.56
C TYR A 184 -8.90 2.05 0.94
N SER A 185 -8.71 2.28 2.25
CA SER A 185 -7.98 3.46 2.71
C SER A 185 -6.50 3.32 2.39
N GLY A 186 -5.88 4.39 1.91
CA GLY A 186 -4.43 4.54 1.80
C GLY A 186 -3.83 5.48 2.85
N ASP A 187 -4.67 5.94 3.78
CA ASP A 187 -4.31 6.83 4.88
C ASP A 187 -4.57 6.14 6.22
N ASP A 188 -3.50 5.84 6.96
CA ASP A 188 -3.58 5.08 8.21
C ASP A 188 -4.38 5.81 9.30
N LEU A 189 -4.33 7.15 9.35
CA LEU A 189 -5.03 7.94 10.37
C LEU A 189 -6.56 7.86 10.28
N THR A 190 -7.11 7.67 9.09
CA THR A 190 -8.55 7.64 8.85
C THR A 190 -9.07 6.25 8.50
N ALA A 191 -8.19 5.24 8.45
CA ALA A 191 -8.51 3.90 7.95
C ALA A 191 -9.63 3.21 8.72
N VAL A 192 -9.61 3.27 10.06
CA VAL A 192 -10.65 2.66 10.90
C VAL A 192 -12.00 3.29 10.63
N ASP A 193 -12.09 4.62 10.63
CA ASP A 193 -13.35 5.33 10.36
C ASP A 193 -13.83 5.08 8.92
N PHE A 194 -12.92 5.01 7.94
CA PHE A 194 -13.26 4.65 6.57
C PHE A 194 -13.88 3.24 6.47
N MET A 195 -13.32 2.24 7.17
CA MET A 195 -13.88 0.89 7.20
C MET A 195 -15.25 0.86 7.92
N LEU A 196 -15.40 1.60 9.02
CA LEU A 196 -16.69 1.74 9.72
C LEU A 196 -17.79 2.39 8.86
N LEU A 197 -17.40 3.25 7.90
CA LEU A 197 -18.34 3.82 6.92
C LEU A 197 -18.76 2.83 5.83
N GLY A 198 -18.08 1.70 5.69
CA GLY A 198 -18.35 0.67 4.68
C GLY A 198 -17.19 0.39 3.72
N GLY A 199 -15.99 0.89 4.01
CA GLY A 199 -14.76 0.50 3.33
C GLY A 199 -14.41 -0.97 3.57
N HIS A 200 -13.57 -1.55 2.72
CA HIS A 200 -13.27 -2.98 2.73
C HIS A 200 -11.92 -3.33 3.38
N GLY A 201 -11.10 -2.34 3.67
CA GLY A 201 -9.80 -2.53 4.30
C GLY A 201 -8.89 -1.32 4.17
N ASN A 202 -7.65 -1.49 4.56
CA ASN A 202 -6.60 -0.50 4.35
C ASN A 202 -5.34 -1.11 3.73
N ILE A 203 -4.60 -0.31 2.99
CA ILE A 203 -3.25 -0.64 2.49
C ILE A 203 -2.29 0.25 3.26
N SER A 204 -1.75 -0.29 4.34
CA SER A 204 -1.14 0.40 5.48
C SER A 204 0.38 0.51 5.38
N VAL A 205 0.92 1.66 5.77
CA VAL A 205 2.35 1.84 6.06
C VAL A 205 2.67 1.35 7.48
N THR A 206 1.81 1.68 8.45
CA THR A 206 1.97 1.29 9.86
C THR A 206 2.03 -0.22 10.04
N ALA A 207 1.35 -0.99 9.19
CA ALA A 207 1.40 -2.44 9.21
C ALA A 207 2.82 -3.02 9.02
N ASN A 208 3.80 -2.28 8.48
CA ASN A 208 5.18 -2.75 8.41
C ASN A 208 5.82 -2.97 9.79
N VAL A 209 5.37 -2.24 10.82
CA VAL A 209 5.96 -2.28 12.17
C VAL A 209 4.98 -2.79 13.23
N ALA A 210 3.67 -2.68 13.00
CA ALA A 210 2.63 -3.10 13.93
C ALA A 210 1.52 -3.93 13.24
N PRO A 211 1.87 -4.98 12.46
CA PRO A 211 0.90 -5.69 11.63
C PRO A 211 -0.27 -6.28 12.41
N ALA A 212 -0.02 -6.94 13.55
CA ALA A 212 -1.08 -7.55 14.35
C ALA A 212 -2.11 -6.53 14.86
N LYS A 213 -1.67 -5.35 15.29
CA LYS A 213 -2.59 -4.29 15.77
C LYS A 213 -3.40 -3.69 14.63
N VAL A 214 -2.78 -3.44 13.48
CA VAL A 214 -3.50 -2.93 12.30
C VAL A 214 -4.51 -3.97 11.82
N ALA A 215 -4.14 -5.25 11.76
CA ALA A 215 -5.05 -6.33 11.39
C ALA A 215 -6.23 -6.46 12.38
N GLN A 216 -5.96 -6.39 13.67
CA GLN A 216 -7.01 -6.47 14.70
C GLN A 216 -7.98 -5.28 14.65
N ALA A 217 -7.45 -4.05 14.47
CA ALA A 217 -8.29 -2.86 14.29
C ALA A 217 -9.18 -2.97 13.05
N ALA A 218 -8.61 -3.45 11.93
CA ALA A 218 -9.35 -3.68 10.69
C ALA A 218 -10.43 -4.76 10.87
N GLU A 219 -10.12 -5.86 11.54
CA GLU A 219 -11.07 -6.93 11.82
C GLU A 219 -12.28 -6.41 12.63
N PHE A 220 -12.03 -5.64 13.69
CA PHE A 220 -13.11 -5.05 14.49
C PHE A 220 -13.93 -4.03 13.69
N ALA A 221 -13.27 -3.17 12.91
CA ALA A 221 -13.96 -2.18 12.08
C ALA A 221 -14.88 -2.84 11.04
N LEU A 222 -14.39 -3.88 10.35
CA LEU A 222 -15.17 -4.62 9.36
C LEU A 222 -16.35 -5.41 9.96
N LYS A 223 -16.28 -5.74 11.26
CA LYS A 223 -17.37 -6.35 12.03
C LYS A 223 -18.33 -5.31 12.63
N GLY A 224 -18.12 -4.01 12.39
CA GLY A 224 -18.91 -2.92 12.96
C GLY A 224 -18.68 -2.67 14.46
N LYS A 225 -17.62 -3.22 15.03
CA LYS A 225 -17.23 -3.07 16.44
C LYS A 225 -16.39 -1.80 16.61
N ALA A 226 -17.08 -0.64 16.57
CA ALA A 226 -16.44 0.66 16.47
C ALA A 226 -15.58 1.02 17.69
N GLU A 227 -16.03 0.69 18.89
CA GLU A 227 -15.31 1.01 20.14
C GLU A 227 -14.00 0.19 20.22
N GLU A 228 -14.09 -1.11 19.96
CA GLU A 228 -12.93 -2.01 19.99
C GLU A 228 -11.92 -1.64 18.88
N ALA A 229 -12.40 -1.33 17.68
CA ALA A 229 -11.53 -0.90 16.58
C ALA A 229 -10.75 0.35 16.93
N ARG A 230 -11.43 1.40 17.42
CA ARG A 230 -10.82 2.67 17.82
C ARG A 230 -9.90 2.53 19.04
N ALA A 231 -10.23 1.65 19.99
CA ALA A 231 -9.38 1.39 21.15
C ALA A 231 -8.01 0.82 20.74
N ILE A 232 -7.99 -0.13 19.80
CA ILE A 232 -6.72 -0.66 19.26
C ILE A 232 -5.99 0.42 18.46
N ASP A 233 -6.67 1.11 17.56
CA ASP A 233 -6.12 2.15 16.68
C ASP A 233 -5.46 3.28 17.48
N ALA A 234 -6.08 3.68 18.59
CA ALA A 234 -5.53 4.69 19.51
C ALA A 234 -4.14 4.31 20.03
N THR A 235 -3.84 3.02 20.21
CA THR A 235 -2.52 2.54 20.67
C THR A 235 -1.42 2.68 19.64
N ILE A 236 -1.76 2.89 18.36
CA ILE A 236 -0.83 3.01 17.23
C ILE A 236 -0.94 4.35 16.48
N THR A 237 -1.79 5.26 16.97
CA THR A 237 -1.95 6.60 16.35
C THR A 237 -0.63 7.38 16.26
N GLY A 238 0.27 7.22 17.24
CA GLY A 238 1.61 7.79 17.19
C GLY A 238 2.41 7.31 15.98
N LEU A 239 2.32 6.02 15.64
CA LEU A 239 2.94 5.45 14.44
C LEU A 239 2.31 6.01 13.17
N HIS A 240 0.98 6.11 13.09
CA HIS A 240 0.28 6.68 11.94
C HIS A 240 0.77 8.09 11.57
N ARG A 241 1.14 8.90 12.58
CA ARG A 241 1.67 10.25 12.38
C ARG A 241 3.17 10.24 12.10
N ASN A 242 3.95 9.55 12.94
CA ASN A 242 5.40 9.71 12.95
C ASN A 242 6.11 8.90 11.86
N LEU A 243 5.44 7.94 11.23
CA LEU A 243 5.94 7.28 10.01
C LEU A 243 5.82 8.13 8.75
N PHE A 244 5.36 9.39 8.88
CA PHE A 244 5.25 10.38 7.80
C PHE A 244 5.94 11.72 8.13
N LEU A 245 6.82 11.75 9.14
CA LEU A 245 7.63 12.95 9.47
C LEU A 245 8.57 13.36 8.34
N GLU A 246 9.02 12.39 7.55
CA GLU A 246 9.63 12.58 6.24
C GLU A 246 8.87 11.74 5.20
N SER A 247 9.25 11.89 3.94
CA SER A 247 8.60 11.13 2.86
C SER A 247 8.66 9.62 3.09
N ASN A 248 7.50 8.96 3.14
CA ASN A 248 7.43 7.49 3.13
C ASN A 248 8.17 6.95 1.87
N PRO A 249 9.08 5.96 1.99
CA PRO A 249 9.26 5.05 3.13
C PRO A 249 10.40 5.39 4.12
N ILE A 250 10.92 6.60 4.16
CA ILE A 250 12.07 6.96 4.99
C ILE A 250 11.84 6.58 6.47
N PRO A 251 10.78 7.10 7.17
CA PRO A 251 10.60 6.78 8.58
C PRO A 251 10.25 5.31 8.82
N VAL A 252 9.45 4.69 7.97
CA VAL A 252 9.04 3.29 8.17
C VAL A 252 10.20 2.32 7.97
N LYS A 253 11.12 2.56 7.02
CA LYS A 253 12.34 1.73 6.88
C LYS A 253 13.24 1.87 8.10
N TRP A 254 13.40 3.08 8.60
CA TRP A 254 14.15 3.30 9.83
C TRP A 254 13.50 2.59 11.03
N ALA A 255 12.19 2.66 11.15
CA ALA A 255 11.45 1.95 12.19
C ALA A 255 11.59 0.42 12.07
N CYS A 256 11.49 -0.14 10.87
CA CYS A 256 11.76 -1.55 10.61
C CYS A 256 13.20 -1.96 10.96
N HIS A 257 14.19 -1.08 10.73
CA HIS A 257 15.56 -1.31 11.16
C HIS A 257 15.66 -1.39 12.69
N GLN A 258 14.99 -0.50 13.44
CA GLN A 258 14.99 -0.55 14.91
C GLN A 258 14.37 -1.87 15.44
N LEU A 259 13.48 -2.49 14.70
CA LEU A 259 12.89 -3.79 15.01
C LEU A 259 13.74 -4.98 14.49
N GLY A 260 14.88 -4.73 13.86
CA GLY A 260 15.75 -5.77 13.30
C GLY A 260 15.20 -6.48 12.05
N LEU A 261 14.21 -5.88 11.38
CA LEU A 261 13.54 -6.45 10.21
C LEU A 261 14.29 -6.19 8.90
N CYS A 262 15.07 -5.10 8.81
CA CYS A 262 15.90 -4.76 7.65
C CYS A 262 17.15 -3.98 8.08
N ASP A 263 18.10 -3.77 7.14
CA ASP A 263 19.16 -2.79 7.31
C ASP A 263 18.64 -1.36 7.07
N LEU A 264 19.46 -0.36 7.39
CA LEU A 264 19.08 1.05 7.31
C LEU A 264 19.06 1.58 5.86
N ASP A 265 19.48 0.76 4.91
CA ASP A 265 19.72 1.20 3.55
C ASP A 265 18.44 1.49 2.76
N ILE A 266 18.45 2.63 2.10
CA ILE A 266 17.40 3.15 1.22
C ILE A 266 18.08 3.74 -0.03
N ARG A 267 17.45 3.63 -1.18
CA ARG A 267 18.04 4.13 -2.44
C ARG A 267 17.85 5.63 -2.61
N LEU A 268 18.88 6.30 -3.11
CA LEU A 268 18.77 7.68 -3.59
C LEU A 268 17.66 7.78 -4.66
N PRO A 269 16.92 8.90 -4.69
CA PRO A 269 17.17 10.17 -4.00
C PRO A 269 16.72 10.20 -2.52
N LEU A 270 16.15 9.13 -1.99
CA LEU A 270 15.79 9.06 -0.58
C LEU A 270 17.03 8.74 0.28
N THR A 271 17.01 9.22 1.52
CA THR A 271 18.08 9.04 2.50
C THR A 271 17.53 8.40 3.77
N PRO A 272 18.37 7.82 4.63
CA PRO A 272 17.90 7.41 5.97
C PRO A 272 17.26 8.57 6.74
N LEU A 273 16.34 8.24 7.63
CA LEU A 273 15.62 9.21 8.48
C LEU A 273 16.58 10.17 9.19
N ALA A 274 16.28 11.47 9.14
CA ALA A 274 17.08 12.49 9.81
C ALA A 274 17.10 12.29 11.33
N PRO A 275 18.27 12.48 11.99
CA PRO A 275 18.44 12.20 13.41
C PRO A 275 17.46 12.93 14.33
N GLU A 276 16.98 14.10 13.93
CA GLU A 276 16.02 14.91 14.67
C GLU A 276 14.66 14.21 14.88
N PHE A 277 14.30 13.27 14.01
CA PHE A 277 13.04 12.52 14.09
C PHE A 277 13.18 11.15 14.78
N HIS A 278 14.42 10.68 15.06
CA HIS A 278 14.65 9.36 15.66
C HIS A 278 13.89 9.16 16.98
N SER A 279 13.95 10.16 17.88
CA SER A 279 13.30 10.06 19.20
C SER A 279 11.77 9.95 19.10
N ALA A 280 11.16 10.69 18.17
CA ALA A 280 9.71 10.66 17.98
C ALA A 280 9.23 9.30 17.44
N VAL A 281 9.94 8.73 16.48
CA VAL A 281 9.61 7.41 15.91
C VAL A 281 9.87 6.30 16.94
N LEU A 282 11.01 6.34 17.69
CA LEU A 282 11.28 5.39 18.76
C LEU A 282 10.21 5.41 19.84
N GLN A 283 9.79 6.61 20.28
CA GLN A 283 8.75 6.73 21.30
C GLN A 283 7.45 6.11 20.80
N SER A 284 7.07 6.34 19.54
CA SER A 284 5.86 5.73 18.94
C SER A 284 5.92 4.21 18.89
N LEU A 285 7.09 3.62 18.60
CA LEU A 285 7.28 2.17 18.63
C LEU A 285 7.09 1.59 20.04
N LYS A 286 7.62 2.30 21.06
CA LYS A 286 7.45 1.92 22.48
C LYS A 286 6.01 2.06 22.94
N ASP A 287 5.36 3.19 22.67
CA ASP A 287 3.97 3.44 23.03
C ASP A 287 3.03 2.42 22.37
N ALA A 288 3.35 2.01 21.15
CA ALA A 288 2.66 0.94 20.47
C ALA A 288 2.99 -0.46 21.03
N GLY A 289 3.95 -0.60 21.95
CA GLY A 289 4.37 -1.89 22.52
C GLY A 289 4.98 -2.86 21.50
N VAL A 290 5.53 -2.34 20.40
CA VAL A 290 6.23 -3.16 19.37
C VAL A 290 7.75 -3.12 19.54
N LEU A 291 8.25 -2.21 20.37
CA LEU A 291 9.64 -2.13 20.79
C LEU A 291 9.70 -2.03 22.32
N SER A 292 10.56 -2.83 22.94
CA SER A 292 10.79 -2.86 24.41
C SER A 292 11.59 -1.65 24.88
#